data_ea22ee35acbb9cd88e171cbda26d7381
#
_entry.id   ea22ee35acbb9cd88e171cbda26d7381
#
_cell.length_a   1.000
_cell.length_b   1.000
_cell.length_c   1.000
_cell.angle_alpha   90.00
_cell.angle_beta   90.00
_cell.angle_gamma   90.00
#
_symmetry.space_group_name_H-M   'P 1'
#
loop_
_entity.id
_entity.type
_entity.pdbx_description
1 polymer ?
#
loop_
_entity_poly.entity_id
_entity_poly.type
_entity_poly.pdbx_seq_one_letter_code
_entity_poly.pdbx_strand_id
1 'polypeptide(L)'
;MQGSWKLVLPVGFVLYSLPLFLRVNGTADYIIDEEFHIPQGMAFCRKQFDVWDNKITTFPGLYLLALVLHPFNGCSVTGLRLLSLAGAGINILLMYKIRRRTLAGTGGNAYAAHEAITLSVLPPLYFFSHLYYTDTLSLTMVLLFYNYWQQEAHLPAAVWGAASVLMRQTNIVWVCMCCGITILDTLVQQCTKTRPESKQQIRLFGSELWLQLLGSPQLVCNCILRILAKCCFYASIILPFIGFICINGSIVVGDKSAHEASLHLPQLFYFTIFAAGFGISNTLRQLRFAFGLLRRNLLLTLVGILLIATVVHFNTVVHPYLLADNRHYTFYVWSRLYGRFWWFRYAMSPIYLLALVLLCCGLRHMPDSFKLMFPLSLLLVLCFQRLLELRYFLVPYVLFRLHTRPARKGFAEWLELGVHLLLNVVTFYVYFTKVFYWQNYRKPQRIIW
;
A
#
# COMPACT_ATOMS: atom_id res chain seq x y z
N MET A 1 -17.27 4.41 -26.59
CA MET A 1 -17.42 4.33 -25.12
C MET A 1 -16.10 4.19 -24.33
N GLN A 2 -14.93 3.95 -24.93
CA GLN A 2 -13.65 3.81 -24.19
C GLN A 2 -13.09 5.14 -23.63
N GLY A 3 -13.47 6.29 -24.18
CA GLY A 3 -12.97 7.61 -23.72
C GLY A 3 -13.66 8.15 -22.47
N SER A 4 -14.89 7.77 -22.19
CA SER A 4 -15.71 8.39 -21.15
C SER A 4 -15.23 8.08 -19.71
N TRP A 5 -14.79 6.85 -19.42
CA TRP A 5 -14.35 6.48 -18.08
C TRP A 5 -13.12 7.27 -17.57
N LYS A 6 -12.25 7.71 -18.48
CA LYS A 6 -11.03 8.45 -18.11
C LYS A 6 -11.32 9.79 -17.44
N LEU A 7 -12.41 10.43 -17.79
CA LEU A 7 -12.84 11.71 -17.20
C LEU A 7 -13.92 11.52 -16.15
N VAL A 8 -14.88 10.61 -16.43
CA VAL A 8 -16.03 10.36 -15.54
C VAL A 8 -15.59 9.86 -14.16
N LEU A 9 -14.62 8.94 -14.08
CA LEU A 9 -14.17 8.40 -12.80
C LEU A 9 -13.56 9.47 -11.88
N PRO A 10 -12.52 10.23 -12.27
CA PRO A 10 -11.92 11.23 -11.39
C PRO A 10 -12.88 12.36 -11.06
N VAL A 11 -13.61 12.89 -12.04
CA VAL A 11 -14.54 14.00 -11.83
C VAL A 11 -15.72 13.54 -10.95
N GLY A 12 -16.32 12.40 -11.25
CA GLY A 12 -17.41 11.83 -10.44
C GLY A 12 -17.00 11.55 -9.00
N PHE A 13 -15.79 11.02 -8.78
CA PHE A 13 -15.26 10.80 -7.44
C PHE A 13 -15.07 12.11 -6.66
N VAL A 14 -14.47 13.13 -7.28
CA VAL A 14 -14.24 14.42 -6.64
C VAL A 14 -15.58 15.10 -6.32
N LEU A 15 -16.53 15.11 -7.25
CA LEU A 15 -17.87 15.67 -7.01
C LEU A 15 -18.64 14.94 -5.90
N TYR A 16 -18.54 13.60 -5.86
CA TYR A 16 -19.12 12.80 -4.78
C TYR A 16 -18.50 13.12 -3.41
N SER A 17 -17.19 13.34 -3.36
CA SER A 17 -16.43 13.57 -2.13
C SER A 17 -16.50 15.02 -1.65
N LEU A 18 -16.82 15.98 -2.53
CA LEU A 18 -16.76 17.42 -2.25
C LEU A 18 -17.63 17.87 -1.06
N PRO A 19 -18.90 17.44 -0.92
CA PRO A 19 -19.71 17.85 0.24
C PRO A 19 -19.11 17.40 1.57
N LEU A 20 -18.58 16.17 1.59
CA LEU A 20 -17.92 15.63 2.78
C LEU A 20 -16.60 16.36 3.07
N PHE A 21 -15.81 16.63 2.03
CA PHE A 21 -14.57 17.41 2.12
C PHE A 21 -14.83 18.79 2.75
N LEU A 22 -15.85 19.50 2.27
CA LEU A 22 -16.21 20.82 2.81
C LEU A 22 -16.62 20.72 4.28
N ARG A 23 -17.36 19.67 4.66
CA ARG A 23 -17.76 19.44 6.04
C ARG A 23 -16.56 19.11 6.94
N VAL A 24 -15.64 18.26 6.51
CA VAL A 24 -14.40 17.95 7.25
C VAL A 24 -13.55 19.21 7.41
N ASN A 25 -13.39 19.98 6.33
CA ASN A 25 -12.58 21.20 6.35
C ASN A 25 -13.18 22.28 7.29
N GLY A 26 -14.49 22.32 7.44
CA GLY A 26 -15.20 23.27 8.31
C GLY A 26 -15.26 22.90 9.80
N THR A 27 -14.90 21.68 10.18
CA THR A 27 -15.12 21.19 11.56
C THR A 27 -13.88 21.04 12.42
N ALA A 28 -12.68 21.07 11.86
CA ALA A 28 -11.46 20.87 12.63
C ALA A 28 -10.31 21.74 12.12
N ASP A 29 -9.52 22.26 13.06
CA ASP A 29 -8.31 23.00 12.75
C ASP A 29 -7.28 22.07 12.08
N TYR A 30 -6.58 21.28 12.87
CA TYR A 30 -5.62 20.27 12.40
C TYR A 30 -5.91 18.93 13.06
N ILE A 31 -5.74 17.84 12.33
CA ILE A 31 -6.05 16.50 12.78
C ILE A 31 -4.74 15.72 12.94
N ILE A 32 -4.37 15.44 14.18
CA ILE A 32 -3.21 14.62 14.59
C ILE A 32 -1.92 15.05 13.84
N ASP A 33 -1.46 14.31 12.83
CA ASP A 33 -0.21 14.59 12.12
C ASP A 33 -0.31 15.86 11.26
N GLU A 34 -1.52 16.37 10.94
CA GLU A 34 -1.67 17.66 10.27
C GLU A 34 -1.07 18.81 11.09
N GLU A 35 -0.91 18.66 12.42
CA GLU A 35 -0.25 19.65 13.26
C GLU A 35 1.19 19.92 12.83
N PHE A 36 1.84 18.93 12.22
CA PHE A 36 3.19 19.04 11.66
C PHE A 36 3.15 19.28 10.15
N HIS A 37 2.31 18.53 9.44
CA HIS A 37 2.27 18.57 7.98
C HIS A 37 1.73 19.88 7.41
N ILE A 38 0.69 20.49 8.01
CA ILE A 38 0.10 21.73 7.48
C ILE A 38 1.04 22.93 7.62
N PRO A 39 1.62 23.22 8.81
CA PRO A 39 2.59 24.32 8.92
C PRO A 39 3.79 24.16 7.97
N GLN A 40 4.32 22.94 7.87
CA GLN A 40 5.44 22.63 6.98
C GLN A 40 5.04 22.79 5.50
N GLY A 41 3.85 22.32 5.13
CA GLY A 41 3.30 22.48 3.78
C GLY A 41 3.08 23.95 3.40
N MET A 42 2.60 24.77 4.35
CA MET A 42 2.44 26.19 4.16
C MET A 42 3.78 26.93 3.98
N ALA A 43 4.80 26.60 4.80
CA ALA A 43 6.13 27.16 4.70
C ALA A 43 6.71 26.91 3.28
N PHE A 44 6.71 25.66 2.84
CA PHE A 44 7.19 25.29 1.50
C PHE A 44 6.37 25.94 0.38
N CYS A 45 5.03 25.94 0.51
CA CYS A 45 4.16 26.63 -0.45
C CYS A 45 4.54 28.10 -0.62
N ARG A 46 4.96 28.78 0.45
CA ARG A 46 5.46 30.16 0.46
C ARG A 46 6.95 30.29 0.14
N LYS A 47 7.61 29.20 -0.28
CA LYS A 47 9.05 29.13 -0.61
C LYS A 47 10.00 29.37 0.57
N GLN A 48 9.53 29.11 1.80
CA GLN A 48 10.35 29.15 3.02
C GLN A 48 10.98 27.78 3.25
N PHE A 49 12.07 27.47 2.57
CA PHE A 49 12.71 26.14 2.60
C PHE A 49 13.68 25.96 3.77
N ASP A 50 14.01 27.01 4.46
CA ASP A 50 14.83 27.05 5.68
C ASP A 50 14.08 26.55 6.92
N VAL A 51 12.75 26.53 6.86
CA VAL A 51 11.89 26.05 7.96
C VAL A 51 11.70 24.54 7.86
N TRP A 52 12.13 23.80 8.89
CA TRP A 52 11.91 22.37 8.99
C TRP A 52 11.56 21.93 10.43
N ASP A 53 10.47 21.20 10.59
CA ASP A 53 10.10 20.60 11.88
C ASP A 53 10.77 19.24 12.05
N ASN A 54 11.62 19.10 13.08
CA ASN A 54 12.33 17.84 13.37
C ASN A 54 11.44 16.65 13.72
N LYS A 55 10.17 16.87 14.05
CA LYS A 55 9.18 15.78 14.27
C LYS A 55 8.74 15.13 12.97
N ILE A 56 9.01 15.76 11.84
CA ILE A 56 8.75 15.19 10.52
C ILE A 56 9.83 14.19 10.17
N THR A 57 9.44 12.93 10.00
CA THR A 57 10.34 11.80 9.76
C THR A 57 10.36 11.33 8.30
N THR A 58 9.49 11.90 7.45
CA THR A 58 9.41 11.62 6.01
C THR A 58 10.22 12.63 5.20
N PHE A 59 10.58 12.27 3.97
CA PHE A 59 11.20 13.19 3.02
C PHE A 59 10.25 14.33 2.61
N PRO A 60 10.76 15.43 2.01
CA PRO A 60 9.99 16.65 1.76
C PRO A 60 9.00 16.56 0.58
N GLY A 61 8.77 15.40 -0.03
CA GLY A 61 7.95 15.25 -1.23
C GLY A 61 6.54 15.83 -1.12
N LEU A 62 5.87 15.61 0.03
CA LEU A 62 4.56 16.18 0.31
C LEU A 62 4.57 17.72 0.25
N TYR A 63 5.59 18.33 0.82
CA TYR A 63 5.73 19.78 0.94
C TYR A 63 6.20 20.41 -0.37
N LEU A 64 7.07 19.73 -1.12
CA LEU A 64 7.45 20.15 -2.47
C LEU A 64 6.24 20.18 -3.41
N LEU A 65 5.31 19.23 -3.26
CA LEU A 65 4.08 19.23 -4.05
C LEU A 65 3.18 20.43 -3.70
N ALA A 66 3.23 20.95 -2.46
CA ALA A 66 2.48 22.14 -2.08
C ALA A 66 2.87 23.40 -2.88
N LEU A 67 4.07 23.45 -3.48
CA LEU A 67 4.51 24.53 -4.36
C LEU A 67 3.57 24.77 -5.54
N VAL A 68 2.84 23.75 -5.99
CA VAL A 68 1.84 23.86 -7.06
C VAL A 68 0.74 24.87 -6.71
N LEU A 69 0.46 25.10 -5.43
CA LEU A 69 -0.56 26.05 -4.98
C LEU A 69 -0.08 27.50 -4.99
N HIS A 70 1.24 27.74 -4.98
CA HIS A 70 1.82 29.08 -4.88
C HIS A 70 1.35 30.05 -5.97
N PRO A 71 1.35 29.68 -7.27
CA PRO A 71 0.91 30.58 -8.34
C PRO A 71 -0.56 30.99 -8.22
N PHE A 72 -1.38 30.21 -7.53
CA PHE A 72 -2.83 30.44 -7.37
C PHE A 72 -3.18 31.11 -6.04
N ASN A 73 -2.20 31.57 -5.28
CA ASN A 73 -2.38 32.08 -3.92
C ASN A 73 -3.12 31.12 -2.99
N GLY A 74 -2.97 29.80 -3.26
CA GLY A 74 -3.69 28.71 -2.61
C GLY A 74 -3.01 28.15 -1.35
N CYS A 75 -1.99 28.82 -0.80
CA CYS A 75 -1.26 28.39 0.40
C CYS A 75 -2.13 28.50 1.67
N SER A 76 -3.11 27.62 1.79
CA SER A 76 -4.06 27.57 2.89
C SER A 76 -4.32 26.11 3.32
N VAL A 77 -4.92 25.89 4.48
CA VAL A 77 -5.33 24.55 4.96
C VAL A 77 -6.20 23.86 3.92
N THR A 78 -7.20 24.57 3.41
CA THR A 78 -8.11 24.05 2.38
C THR A 78 -7.37 23.70 1.09
N GLY A 79 -6.43 24.54 0.65
CA GLY A 79 -5.61 24.28 -0.55
C GLY A 79 -4.76 23.03 -0.38
N LEU A 80 -4.09 22.85 0.76
CA LEU A 80 -3.27 21.67 1.04
C LEU A 80 -4.12 20.39 1.10
N ARG A 81 -5.27 20.40 1.79
CA ARG A 81 -6.20 19.28 1.82
C ARG A 81 -6.78 18.96 0.43
N LEU A 82 -7.02 19.99 -0.40
CA LEU A 82 -7.51 19.82 -1.76
C LEU A 82 -6.49 19.07 -2.64
N LEU A 83 -5.18 19.20 -2.40
CA LEU A 83 -4.17 18.37 -3.09
C LEU A 83 -4.39 16.88 -2.83
N SER A 84 -4.72 16.50 -1.60
CA SER A 84 -5.02 15.09 -1.26
C SER A 84 -6.29 14.61 -1.98
N LEU A 85 -7.35 15.41 -2.02
CA LEU A 85 -8.57 15.07 -2.75
C LEU A 85 -8.33 14.95 -4.26
N ALA A 86 -7.54 15.86 -4.84
CA ALA A 86 -7.12 15.80 -6.25
C ALA A 86 -6.29 14.53 -6.52
N GLY A 87 -5.35 14.20 -5.62
CA GLY A 87 -4.58 12.95 -5.67
C GLY A 87 -5.47 11.73 -5.65
N ALA A 88 -6.52 11.70 -4.82
CA ALA A 88 -7.49 10.60 -4.78
C ALA A 88 -8.27 10.49 -6.11
N GLY A 89 -8.62 11.61 -6.75
CA GLY A 89 -9.19 11.62 -8.10
C GLY A 89 -8.23 11.07 -9.17
N ILE A 90 -6.93 11.30 -9.03
CA ILE A 90 -5.91 10.69 -9.90
C ILE A 90 -5.78 9.20 -9.60
N ASN A 91 -5.82 8.80 -8.33
CA ASN A 91 -5.69 7.40 -7.90
C ASN A 91 -6.77 6.50 -8.53
N ILE A 92 -8.04 6.92 -8.54
CA ILE A 92 -9.10 6.13 -9.17
C ILE A 92 -8.85 5.92 -10.67
N LEU A 93 -8.36 6.94 -11.38
CA LEU A 93 -8.00 6.82 -12.78
C LEU A 93 -6.81 5.87 -13.01
N LEU A 94 -5.80 5.94 -12.17
CA LEU A 94 -4.62 5.07 -12.25
C LEU A 94 -4.97 3.62 -11.91
N MET A 95 -5.74 3.38 -10.86
CA MET A 95 -6.25 2.05 -10.50
C MET A 95 -7.07 1.45 -11.64
N TYR A 96 -7.94 2.24 -12.28
CA TYR A 96 -8.68 1.81 -13.48
C TYR A 96 -7.74 1.43 -14.63
N LYS A 97 -6.73 2.26 -14.95
CA LYS A 97 -5.78 2.00 -16.04
C LYS A 97 -4.95 0.74 -15.79
N ILE A 98 -4.38 0.61 -14.59
CA ILE A 98 -3.57 -0.54 -14.19
C ILE A 98 -4.43 -1.80 -14.23
N ARG A 99 -5.63 -1.74 -13.65
CA ARG A 99 -6.53 -2.89 -13.60
C ARG A 99 -6.97 -3.34 -14.99
N ARG A 100 -7.28 -2.41 -15.87
CA ARG A 100 -7.65 -2.74 -17.25
C ARG A 100 -6.54 -3.48 -17.97
N ARG A 101 -5.26 -3.18 -17.72
CA ARG A 101 -4.14 -3.91 -18.32
C ARG A 101 -3.97 -5.30 -17.71
N THR A 102 -4.06 -5.44 -16.41
CA THR A 102 -4.03 -6.76 -15.75
C THR A 102 -5.16 -7.68 -16.18
N LEU A 103 -6.27 -7.12 -16.65
CA LEU A 103 -7.44 -7.84 -17.15
C LEU A 103 -7.43 -8.06 -18.68
N ALA A 104 -6.36 -7.69 -19.38
CA ALA A 104 -6.31 -7.80 -20.83
C ALA A 104 -6.72 -9.22 -21.29
N GLY A 105 -7.82 -9.29 -22.03
CA GLY A 105 -8.39 -10.55 -22.54
C GLY A 105 -9.45 -11.24 -21.67
N THR A 106 -9.70 -10.83 -20.41
CA THR A 106 -10.61 -11.57 -19.51
C THR A 106 -11.70 -10.72 -18.83
N GLY A 107 -11.63 -9.40 -18.88
CA GLY A 107 -12.57 -8.53 -18.18
C GLY A 107 -12.88 -7.25 -18.92
N GLY A 108 -14.15 -6.85 -18.89
CA GLY A 108 -14.58 -5.60 -19.52
C GLY A 108 -14.14 -4.36 -18.75
N ASN A 109 -14.12 -3.21 -19.46
CA ASN A 109 -13.85 -1.89 -18.87
C ASN A 109 -14.74 -1.58 -17.65
N ALA A 110 -15.97 -2.08 -17.64
CA ALA A 110 -16.92 -1.90 -16.54
C ALA A 110 -16.48 -2.59 -15.24
N TYR A 111 -15.82 -3.76 -15.33
CA TYR A 111 -15.29 -4.44 -14.16
C TYR A 111 -14.10 -3.67 -13.57
N ALA A 112 -13.17 -3.22 -14.43
CA ALA A 112 -12.04 -2.41 -13.99
C ALA A 112 -12.49 -1.08 -13.34
N ALA A 113 -13.54 -0.45 -13.87
CA ALA A 113 -14.13 0.77 -13.31
C ALA A 113 -14.78 0.49 -11.94
N HIS A 114 -15.56 -0.57 -11.81
CA HIS A 114 -16.18 -0.98 -10.54
C HIS A 114 -15.12 -1.22 -9.46
N GLU A 115 -14.05 -1.96 -9.78
CA GLU A 115 -12.99 -2.25 -8.83
C GLU A 115 -12.18 -0.99 -8.44
N ALA A 116 -11.93 -0.09 -9.40
CA ALA A 116 -11.31 1.20 -9.11
C ALA A 116 -12.17 2.06 -8.17
N ILE A 117 -13.50 2.08 -8.35
CA ILE A 117 -14.44 2.75 -7.44
C ILE A 117 -14.37 2.10 -6.06
N THR A 118 -14.48 0.78 -5.96
CA THR A 118 -14.46 0.05 -4.69
C THR A 118 -13.17 0.32 -3.91
N LEU A 119 -12.02 0.33 -4.59
CA LEU A 119 -10.73 0.64 -3.97
C LEU A 119 -10.61 2.11 -3.55
N SER A 120 -11.17 3.03 -4.33
CA SER A 120 -11.12 4.47 -4.00
C SER A 120 -11.96 4.83 -2.77
N VAL A 121 -13.02 4.07 -2.50
CA VAL A 121 -13.85 4.22 -1.29
C VAL A 121 -13.45 3.25 -0.16
N LEU A 122 -12.27 2.60 -0.25
CA LEU A 122 -11.71 1.84 0.86
C LEU A 122 -11.62 2.73 2.10
N PRO A 123 -12.26 2.37 3.24
CA PRO A 123 -12.50 3.30 4.33
C PRO A 123 -11.27 4.07 4.84
N PRO A 124 -10.10 3.45 5.14
CA PRO A 124 -8.95 4.25 5.55
C PRO A 124 -8.43 5.16 4.41
N LEU A 125 -8.37 4.68 3.17
CA LEU A 125 -7.90 5.47 2.03
C LEU A 125 -8.83 6.65 1.75
N TYR A 126 -10.14 6.42 1.77
CA TYR A 126 -11.16 7.45 1.56
C TYR A 126 -11.12 8.50 2.66
N PHE A 127 -10.94 8.10 3.92
CA PHE A 127 -10.82 9.02 5.04
C PHE A 127 -9.61 9.96 4.86
N PHE A 128 -8.41 9.41 4.62
CA PHE A 128 -7.19 10.22 4.44
C PHE A 128 -7.17 11.05 3.16
N SER A 129 -8.06 10.80 2.20
CA SER A 129 -8.20 11.67 1.02
C SER A 129 -8.76 13.06 1.33
N HIS A 130 -9.36 13.25 2.52
CA HIS A 130 -9.92 14.54 2.97
C HIS A 130 -8.95 15.33 3.87
N LEU A 131 -7.78 14.77 4.19
CA LEU A 131 -6.77 15.34 5.07
C LEU A 131 -5.45 15.55 4.34
N TYR A 132 -4.62 16.47 4.83
CA TYR A 132 -3.28 16.70 4.29
C TYR A 132 -2.28 15.75 4.95
N TYR A 133 -2.27 14.52 4.47
CA TYR A 133 -1.40 13.43 4.91
C TYR A 133 -0.57 12.88 3.74
N THR A 134 0.52 12.22 4.06
CA THR A 134 1.39 11.60 3.03
C THR A 134 0.70 10.46 2.27
N ASP A 135 -0.27 9.77 2.87
CA ASP A 135 -0.82 8.50 2.42
C ASP A 135 -1.42 8.53 1.02
N THR A 136 -2.35 9.47 0.77
CA THR A 136 -3.06 9.58 -0.51
C THR A 136 -2.12 9.96 -1.66
N LEU A 137 -1.26 10.95 -1.43
CA LEU A 137 -0.33 11.45 -2.45
C LEU A 137 0.85 10.51 -2.66
N SER A 138 1.30 9.82 -1.61
CA SER A 138 2.28 8.73 -1.73
C SER A 138 1.74 7.59 -2.61
N LEU A 139 0.49 7.17 -2.39
CA LEU A 139 -0.17 6.20 -3.26
C LEU A 139 -0.26 6.69 -4.71
N THR A 140 -0.54 7.98 -4.93
CA THR A 140 -0.56 8.57 -6.28
C THR A 140 0.77 8.38 -6.99
N MET A 141 1.89 8.69 -6.32
CA MET A 141 3.22 8.54 -6.92
C MET A 141 3.57 7.07 -7.17
N VAL A 142 3.24 6.17 -6.24
CA VAL A 142 3.44 4.72 -6.43
C VAL A 142 2.61 4.20 -7.60
N LEU A 143 1.36 4.62 -7.74
CA LEU A 143 0.51 4.19 -8.86
C LEU A 143 0.97 4.76 -10.21
N LEU A 144 1.48 6.00 -10.25
CA LEU A 144 2.12 6.57 -11.45
C LEU A 144 3.36 5.76 -11.85
N PHE A 145 4.26 5.52 -10.90
CA PHE A 145 5.41 4.65 -11.08
C PHE A 145 5.01 3.28 -11.65
N TYR A 146 4.07 2.61 -10.98
CA TYR A 146 3.62 1.27 -11.34
C TYR A 146 2.93 1.25 -12.72
N ASN A 147 2.14 2.28 -13.05
CA ASN A 147 1.47 2.42 -14.34
C ASN A 147 2.46 2.56 -15.51
N TYR A 148 3.56 3.31 -15.35
CA TYR A 148 4.60 3.42 -16.37
C TYR A 148 5.48 2.16 -16.43
N TRP A 149 5.79 1.56 -15.29
CA TRP A 149 6.50 0.28 -15.24
C TRP A 149 5.77 -0.83 -16.00
N GLN A 150 4.45 -0.96 -15.84
CA GLN A 150 3.64 -1.91 -16.59
C GLN A 150 3.64 -1.65 -18.12
N GLN A 151 3.99 -0.46 -18.56
CA GLN A 151 4.12 -0.09 -19.96
C GLN A 151 5.54 -0.29 -20.49
N GLU A 152 6.44 -0.84 -19.70
CA GLU A 152 7.88 -0.95 -19.98
C GLU A 152 8.55 0.43 -20.28
N ALA A 153 7.91 1.53 -19.86
CA ALA A 153 8.42 2.88 -19.96
C ALA A 153 9.33 3.19 -18.75
N HIS A 154 10.55 2.63 -18.75
CA HIS A 154 11.42 2.59 -17.58
C HIS A 154 11.89 3.97 -17.09
N LEU A 155 12.19 4.91 -17.99
CA LEU A 155 12.60 6.26 -17.60
C LEU A 155 11.47 7.05 -16.88
N PRO A 156 10.25 7.23 -17.45
CA PRO A 156 9.19 7.88 -16.71
C PRO A 156 8.78 7.09 -15.45
N ALA A 157 8.87 5.75 -15.47
CA ALA A 157 8.67 4.97 -14.25
C ALA A 157 9.68 5.36 -13.16
N ALA A 158 10.96 5.48 -13.48
CA ALA A 158 11.98 5.86 -12.51
C ALA A 158 11.74 7.28 -11.94
N VAL A 159 11.34 8.25 -12.77
CA VAL A 159 10.99 9.61 -12.30
C VAL A 159 9.89 9.56 -11.23
N TRP A 160 8.80 8.83 -11.50
CA TRP A 160 7.72 8.68 -10.52
C TRP A 160 8.11 7.78 -9.35
N GLY A 161 9.00 6.81 -9.57
CA GLY A 161 9.62 6.01 -8.51
C GLY A 161 10.39 6.87 -7.52
N ALA A 162 11.24 7.78 -8.01
CA ALA A 162 11.96 8.73 -7.18
C ALA A 162 10.98 9.66 -6.43
N ALA A 163 9.97 10.20 -7.12
CA ALA A 163 8.93 11.01 -6.50
C ALA A 163 8.19 10.23 -5.38
N SER A 164 7.92 8.94 -5.57
CA SER A 164 7.28 8.10 -4.54
C SER A 164 8.16 7.94 -3.29
N VAL A 165 9.48 7.78 -3.47
CA VAL A 165 10.44 7.70 -2.35
C VAL A 165 10.52 9.02 -1.61
N LEU A 166 10.46 10.16 -2.34
CA LEU A 166 10.41 11.49 -1.71
C LEU A 166 9.12 11.72 -0.90
N MET A 167 8.02 11.04 -1.21
CA MET A 167 6.80 11.06 -0.38
C MET A 167 6.96 10.22 0.88
N ARG A 168 7.48 9.00 0.75
CA ARG A 168 7.74 8.07 1.85
C ARG A 168 8.93 7.17 1.51
N GLN A 169 9.92 7.13 2.37
CA GLN A 169 11.15 6.33 2.19
C GLN A 169 10.85 4.85 1.95
N THR A 170 9.85 4.32 2.62
CA THR A 170 9.42 2.90 2.48
C THR A 170 8.97 2.53 1.07
N ASN A 171 8.62 3.51 0.23
CA ASN A 171 8.25 3.25 -1.17
C ASN A 171 9.41 2.76 -2.03
N ILE A 172 10.67 2.89 -1.55
CA ILE A 172 11.83 2.28 -2.22
C ILE A 172 11.65 0.77 -2.42
N VAL A 173 10.94 0.11 -1.50
CA VAL A 173 10.69 -1.34 -1.59
C VAL A 173 9.86 -1.68 -2.83
N TRP A 174 8.92 -0.83 -3.22
CA TRP A 174 8.12 -1.04 -4.44
C TRP A 174 8.95 -0.81 -5.70
N VAL A 175 9.92 0.12 -5.66
CA VAL A 175 10.90 0.30 -6.74
C VAL A 175 11.79 -0.94 -6.87
N CYS A 176 12.29 -1.47 -5.75
CA CYS A 176 13.07 -2.70 -5.71
C CYS A 176 12.24 -3.91 -6.20
N MET A 177 10.97 -4.01 -5.83
CA MET A 177 10.05 -5.05 -6.30
C MET A 177 9.95 -5.05 -7.83
N CYS A 178 9.63 -3.90 -8.42
CA CYS A 178 9.48 -3.80 -9.87
C CYS A 178 10.81 -4.02 -10.61
N CYS A 179 11.92 -3.54 -10.06
CA CYS A 179 13.26 -3.82 -10.58
C CYS A 179 13.55 -5.33 -10.55
N GLY A 180 13.31 -5.99 -9.41
CA GLY A 180 13.49 -7.43 -9.27
C GLY A 180 12.61 -8.25 -10.22
N ILE A 181 11.33 -7.89 -10.38
CA ILE A 181 10.45 -8.54 -11.36
C ILE A 181 11.01 -8.34 -12.78
N THR A 182 11.47 -7.14 -13.13
CA THR A 182 12.06 -6.85 -14.44
C THR A 182 13.30 -7.70 -14.71
N ILE A 183 14.16 -7.89 -13.71
CA ILE A 183 15.35 -8.75 -13.81
C ILE A 183 14.92 -10.20 -14.05
N LEU A 184 14.04 -10.74 -13.21
CA LEU A 184 13.58 -12.12 -13.27
C LEU A 184 12.86 -12.41 -14.60
N ASP A 185 11.97 -11.53 -15.03
CA ASP A 185 11.25 -11.69 -16.31
C ASP A 185 12.19 -11.59 -17.50
N THR A 186 13.21 -10.72 -17.48
CA THR A 186 14.21 -10.61 -18.53
C THR A 186 15.06 -11.89 -18.63
N LEU A 187 15.49 -12.45 -17.51
CA LEU A 187 16.23 -13.72 -17.48
C LEU A 187 15.40 -14.86 -18.07
N VAL A 188 14.14 -15.00 -17.66
CA VAL A 188 13.24 -16.03 -18.20
C VAL A 188 13.03 -15.86 -19.69
N GLN A 189 12.78 -14.64 -20.16
CA GLN A 189 12.57 -14.36 -21.60
C GLN A 189 13.79 -14.72 -22.47
N GLN A 190 15.01 -14.48 -21.97
CA GLN A 190 16.22 -14.80 -22.71
C GLN A 190 16.51 -16.31 -22.78
N CYS A 191 16.20 -17.04 -21.70
CA CYS A 191 16.48 -18.48 -21.64
C CYS A 191 15.44 -19.33 -22.36
N THR A 192 14.17 -18.90 -22.41
CA THR A 192 13.08 -19.75 -22.95
C THR A 192 12.66 -19.43 -24.37
N LYS A 193 13.12 -18.29 -24.96
CA LYS A 193 12.66 -17.73 -26.25
C LYS A 193 11.14 -17.63 -26.44
N THR A 194 10.37 -18.13 -25.50
CA THR A 194 8.90 -18.08 -25.40
C THR A 194 8.52 -17.53 -24.04
N ARG A 195 7.40 -16.83 -23.94
CA ARG A 195 6.82 -16.51 -22.61
C ARG A 195 6.29 -17.83 -22.02
N PRO A 196 6.94 -18.43 -21.03
CA PRO A 196 6.47 -19.67 -20.47
C PRO A 196 5.13 -19.42 -19.74
N GLU A 197 4.18 -20.33 -19.90
CA GLU A 197 3.01 -20.37 -19.04
C GLU A 197 3.44 -20.44 -17.57
N SER A 198 2.71 -19.80 -16.69
CA SER A 198 3.07 -19.57 -15.28
C SER A 198 3.51 -20.82 -14.48
N LYS A 199 3.17 -22.03 -14.92
CA LYS A 199 3.54 -23.29 -14.27
C LYS A 199 4.98 -23.78 -14.53
N GLN A 200 5.66 -23.21 -15.51
CA GLN A 200 7.02 -23.63 -15.89
C GLN A 200 8.12 -22.74 -15.31
N GLN A 201 7.78 -21.54 -14.83
CA GLN A 201 8.79 -20.56 -14.38
C GLN A 201 9.57 -21.02 -13.14
N ILE A 202 8.93 -21.65 -12.15
CA ILE A 202 9.62 -22.12 -10.93
C ILE A 202 10.64 -23.23 -11.24
N ARG A 203 10.33 -24.16 -12.15
CA ARG A 203 11.29 -25.20 -12.58
C ARG A 203 12.48 -24.61 -13.31
N LEU A 204 12.24 -23.55 -14.09
CA LEU A 204 13.30 -22.81 -14.81
C LEU A 204 14.26 -22.12 -13.85
N PHE A 205 13.77 -21.53 -12.76
CA PHE A 205 14.63 -20.90 -11.73
C PHE A 205 15.47 -21.89 -10.93
N GLY A 206 15.02 -23.16 -10.80
CA GLY A 206 15.68 -24.15 -9.94
C GLY A 206 16.92 -24.82 -10.55
N SER A 207 16.92 -25.18 -11.82
CA SER A 207 18.02 -25.92 -12.43
C SER A 207 18.34 -25.56 -13.87
N GLU A 208 17.31 -25.39 -14.71
CA GLU A 208 17.51 -25.19 -16.15
C GLU A 208 18.13 -23.83 -16.49
N LEU A 209 17.73 -22.77 -15.77
CA LEU A 209 18.26 -21.43 -15.98
C LEU A 209 19.77 -21.35 -15.73
N TRP A 210 20.23 -21.92 -14.63
CA TRP A 210 21.65 -21.94 -14.26
C TRP A 210 22.48 -22.74 -15.25
N LEU A 211 21.98 -23.91 -15.69
CA LEU A 211 22.66 -24.74 -16.68
C LEU A 211 22.79 -24.02 -18.03
N GLN A 212 21.74 -23.31 -18.46
CA GLN A 212 21.77 -22.55 -19.71
C GLN A 212 22.71 -21.32 -19.62
N LEU A 213 22.69 -20.59 -18.51
CA LEU A 213 23.58 -19.46 -18.27
C LEU A 213 25.06 -19.92 -18.20
N LEU A 214 25.35 -21.00 -17.49
CA LEU A 214 26.71 -21.54 -17.40
C LEU A 214 27.23 -22.12 -18.74
N GLY A 215 26.32 -22.61 -19.57
CA GLY A 215 26.68 -23.21 -20.89
C GLY A 215 26.90 -22.21 -22.04
N SER A 216 26.54 -20.92 -21.86
CA SER A 216 26.64 -19.93 -22.96
C SER A 216 27.04 -18.54 -22.45
N PRO A 217 28.32 -18.16 -22.49
CA PRO A 217 28.81 -16.84 -22.14
C PRO A 217 28.13 -15.70 -22.92
N GLN A 218 27.78 -15.95 -24.16
CA GLN A 218 27.10 -14.98 -25.02
C GLN A 218 25.67 -14.72 -24.57
N LEU A 219 24.96 -15.73 -24.04
CA LEU A 219 23.64 -15.59 -23.43
C LEU A 219 23.73 -14.75 -22.15
N VAL A 220 24.73 -15.00 -21.32
CA VAL A 220 24.98 -14.22 -20.08
C VAL A 220 25.22 -12.75 -20.43
N CYS A 221 26.09 -12.46 -21.40
CA CYS A 221 26.37 -11.09 -21.82
C CYS A 221 25.10 -10.37 -22.31
N ASN A 222 24.28 -11.02 -23.13
CA ASN A 222 23.03 -10.48 -23.63
C ASN A 222 22.01 -10.24 -22.50
N CYS A 223 21.94 -11.15 -21.53
CA CYS A 223 21.09 -10.96 -20.33
C CYS A 223 21.53 -9.73 -19.53
N ILE A 224 22.82 -9.62 -19.24
CA ILE A 224 23.40 -8.49 -18.48
C ILE A 224 23.11 -7.17 -19.20
N LEU A 225 23.39 -7.07 -20.49
CA LEU A 225 23.16 -5.84 -21.26
C LEU A 225 21.69 -5.42 -21.25
N ARG A 226 20.75 -6.37 -21.41
CA ARG A 226 19.32 -6.08 -21.37
C ARG A 226 18.83 -5.69 -19.97
N ILE A 227 19.33 -6.36 -18.92
CA ILE A 227 19.03 -6.01 -17.53
C ILE A 227 19.54 -4.61 -17.24
N LEU A 228 20.79 -4.30 -17.59
CA LEU A 228 21.36 -2.97 -17.41
C LEU A 228 20.55 -1.90 -18.14
N ALA A 229 20.18 -2.12 -19.39
CA ALA A 229 19.38 -1.18 -20.18
C ALA A 229 18.01 -0.86 -19.57
N LYS A 230 17.36 -1.85 -18.91
CA LYS A 230 16.06 -1.67 -18.27
C LYS A 230 16.17 -1.17 -16.82
N CYS A 231 17.15 -1.65 -16.06
CA CYS A 231 17.25 -1.47 -14.62
C CYS A 231 18.17 -0.33 -14.19
N CYS A 232 19.01 0.24 -15.07
CA CYS A 232 19.87 1.37 -14.72
C CYS A 232 19.08 2.57 -14.14
N PHE A 233 17.88 2.83 -14.66
CA PHE A 233 16.99 3.88 -14.15
C PHE A 233 16.53 3.63 -12.72
N TYR A 234 16.25 2.38 -12.33
CA TYR A 234 15.88 2.03 -10.95
C TYR A 234 17.10 2.02 -10.05
N ALA A 235 18.25 1.58 -10.56
CA ALA A 235 19.51 1.64 -9.84
C ALA A 235 19.89 3.08 -9.47
N SER A 236 19.60 4.07 -10.33
CA SER A 236 19.82 5.48 -10.04
C SER A 236 18.97 6.04 -8.89
N ILE A 237 17.96 5.31 -8.43
CA ILE A 237 17.18 5.64 -7.23
C ILE A 237 17.67 4.81 -6.04
N ILE A 238 17.87 3.50 -6.24
CA ILE A 238 18.21 2.54 -5.19
C ILE A 238 19.59 2.84 -4.61
N LEU A 239 20.61 3.06 -5.47
CA LEU A 239 21.98 3.30 -5.01
C LEU A 239 22.13 4.59 -4.19
N PRO A 240 21.60 5.77 -4.61
CA PRO A 240 21.61 6.96 -3.75
C PRO A 240 20.81 6.77 -2.45
N PHE A 241 19.73 5.99 -2.45
CA PHE A 241 18.98 5.68 -1.23
C PHE A 241 19.77 4.82 -0.26
N ILE A 242 20.52 3.82 -0.74
CA ILE A 242 21.45 3.05 0.07
C ILE A 242 22.55 3.97 0.63
N GLY A 243 23.13 4.84 -0.20
CA GLY A 243 24.10 5.84 0.23
C GLY A 243 23.53 6.75 1.33
N PHE A 244 22.29 7.20 1.17
CA PHE A 244 21.59 7.98 2.20
C PHE A 244 21.48 7.20 3.52
N ILE A 245 21.08 5.92 3.49
CA ILE A 245 21.00 5.10 4.72
C ILE A 245 22.38 4.96 5.37
N CYS A 246 23.43 4.71 4.60
CA CYS A 246 24.80 4.57 5.12
C CYS A 246 25.29 5.86 5.79
N ILE A 247 24.99 7.02 5.23
CA ILE A 247 25.40 8.32 5.77
C ILE A 247 24.51 8.74 6.95
N ASN A 248 23.19 8.59 6.80
CA ASN A 248 22.22 9.02 7.81
C ASN A 248 22.11 8.04 9.00
N GLY A 249 22.52 6.77 8.84
CA GLY A 249 22.40 5.70 9.84
C GLY A 249 20.95 5.22 10.08
N SER A 250 19.97 5.73 9.33
CA SER A 250 18.55 5.39 9.44
C SER A 250 17.82 5.68 8.14
N ILE A 251 16.65 5.04 7.93
CA ILE A 251 15.76 5.32 6.81
C ILE A 251 14.96 6.61 7.00
N VAL A 252 14.77 7.09 8.24
CA VAL A 252 13.99 8.30 8.58
C VAL A 252 14.88 9.52 8.71
N VAL A 253 14.34 10.68 8.39
CA VAL A 253 14.93 11.99 8.69
C VAL A 253 14.34 12.52 10.01
N GLY A 254 14.88 13.61 10.55
CA GLY A 254 14.39 14.21 11.79
C GLY A 254 14.60 13.33 13.02
N ASP A 255 13.61 13.29 13.94
CA ASP A 255 13.71 12.53 15.19
C ASP A 255 13.62 11.02 14.97
N LYS A 256 14.72 10.33 15.23
CA LYS A 256 14.86 8.87 15.05
C LYS A 256 14.39 8.08 16.27
N SER A 257 14.19 8.71 17.43
CA SER A 257 13.98 8.04 18.72
C SER A 257 12.70 7.19 18.77
N ALA A 258 11.64 7.66 18.10
CA ALA A 258 10.34 6.95 18.04
C ALA A 258 10.24 5.94 16.87
N HIS A 259 11.23 5.90 15.98
CA HIS A 259 11.15 5.13 14.72
C HIS A 259 12.28 4.10 14.56
N GLU A 260 12.74 3.53 15.67
CA GLU A 260 13.69 2.43 15.63
C GLU A 260 13.10 1.22 14.90
N ALA A 261 13.80 0.76 13.87
CA ALA A 261 13.43 -0.45 13.16
C ALA A 261 13.54 -1.66 14.11
N SER A 262 12.45 -2.38 14.29
CA SER A 262 12.43 -3.63 15.04
C SER A 262 11.65 -4.68 14.29
N LEU A 263 12.09 -5.92 14.34
CA LEU A 263 11.40 -7.02 13.69
C LEU A 263 10.07 -7.29 14.40
N HIS A 264 8.95 -7.10 13.68
CA HIS A 264 7.59 -7.32 14.15
C HIS A 264 6.79 -8.13 13.11
N LEU A 265 7.06 -9.42 13.03
CA LEU A 265 6.44 -10.33 12.06
C LEU A 265 4.89 -10.37 12.12
N PRO A 266 4.22 -10.21 13.29
CA PRO A 266 2.76 -10.15 13.34
C PRO A 266 2.13 -9.07 12.48
N GLN A 267 2.84 -8.02 12.08
CA GLN A 267 2.36 -7.02 11.11
C GLN A 267 1.89 -7.66 9.79
N LEU A 268 2.58 -8.71 9.34
CA LEU A 268 2.17 -9.48 8.16
C LEU A 268 0.80 -10.14 8.39
N PHE A 269 0.58 -10.71 9.57
CA PHE A 269 -0.69 -11.37 9.89
C PHE A 269 -1.84 -10.34 10.00
N TYR A 270 -1.57 -9.19 10.59
CA TYR A 270 -2.55 -8.08 10.66
C TYR A 270 -2.91 -7.59 9.25
N PHE A 271 -1.92 -7.46 8.37
CA PHE A 271 -2.15 -7.14 6.96
C PHE A 271 -3.01 -8.19 6.26
N THR A 272 -2.78 -9.49 6.49
CA THR A 272 -3.60 -10.53 5.84
C THR A 272 -5.06 -10.49 6.29
N ILE A 273 -5.33 -10.21 7.59
CA ILE A 273 -6.69 -9.96 8.08
C ILE A 273 -7.31 -8.73 7.44
N PHE A 274 -6.55 -7.62 7.37
CA PHE A 274 -6.99 -6.42 6.67
C PHE A 274 -7.36 -6.72 5.21
N ALA A 275 -6.48 -7.43 4.50
CA ALA A 275 -6.70 -7.79 3.11
C ALA A 275 -7.89 -8.74 2.89
N ALA A 276 -8.11 -9.69 3.81
CA ALA A 276 -9.26 -10.57 3.77
C ALA A 276 -10.57 -9.85 4.14
N GLY A 277 -10.53 -8.98 5.15
CA GLY A 277 -11.70 -8.25 5.64
C GLY A 277 -12.20 -7.19 4.67
N PHE A 278 -11.30 -6.34 4.15
CA PHE A 278 -11.69 -5.33 3.14
C PHE A 278 -11.82 -5.90 1.73
N GLY A 279 -11.18 -7.03 1.42
CA GLY A 279 -11.28 -7.73 0.14
C GLY A 279 -12.35 -8.83 0.13
N ILE A 280 -13.57 -8.54 0.58
CA ILE A 280 -14.66 -9.52 0.75
C ILE A 280 -14.92 -10.32 -0.53
N SER A 281 -14.96 -9.68 -1.69
CA SER A 281 -15.21 -10.34 -2.96
C SER A 281 -14.13 -11.38 -3.30
N ASN A 282 -12.87 -11.07 -3.04
CA ASN A 282 -11.77 -12.01 -3.24
C ASN A 282 -11.81 -13.14 -2.18
N THR A 283 -12.07 -12.79 -0.93
CA THR A 283 -12.17 -13.73 0.20
C THR A 283 -13.26 -14.77 -0.05
N LEU A 284 -14.48 -14.34 -0.34
CA LEU A 284 -15.61 -15.26 -0.58
C LEU A 284 -15.35 -16.21 -1.75
N ARG A 285 -14.69 -15.74 -2.81
CA ARG A 285 -14.33 -16.59 -3.96
C ARG A 285 -13.30 -17.65 -3.64
N GLN A 286 -12.31 -17.31 -2.84
CA GLN A 286 -11.22 -18.23 -2.53
C GLN A 286 -11.52 -19.13 -1.33
N LEU A 287 -12.56 -18.82 -0.55
CA LEU A 287 -12.83 -19.44 0.74
C LEU A 287 -12.96 -20.97 0.67
N ARG A 288 -13.79 -21.47 -0.26
CA ARG A 288 -13.98 -22.93 -0.44
C ARG A 288 -12.68 -23.63 -0.83
N PHE A 289 -11.90 -23.01 -1.72
CA PHE A 289 -10.62 -23.56 -2.16
C PHE A 289 -9.59 -23.54 -1.03
N ALA A 290 -9.49 -22.45 -0.28
CA ALA A 290 -8.59 -22.32 0.86
C ALA A 290 -8.91 -23.34 1.95
N PHE A 291 -10.17 -23.48 2.35
CA PHE A 291 -10.60 -24.52 3.30
C PHE A 291 -10.30 -25.94 2.80
N GLY A 292 -10.56 -26.22 1.52
CA GLY A 292 -10.22 -27.50 0.92
C GLY A 292 -8.73 -27.81 0.97
N LEU A 293 -7.89 -26.81 0.74
CA LEU A 293 -6.43 -26.95 0.83
C LEU A 293 -5.97 -27.24 2.26
N LEU A 294 -6.47 -26.47 3.24
CA LEU A 294 -6.15 -26.65 4.65
C LEU A 294 -6.62 -28.03 5.16
N ARG A 295 -7.83 -28.45 4.81
CA ARG A 295 -8.37 -29.75 5.22
C ARG A 295 -7.61 -30.93 4.61
N ARG A 296 -7.17 -30.83 3.34
CA ARG A 296 -6.39 -31.89 2.67
C ARG A 296 -4.99 -32.07 3.27
N ASN A 297 -4.42 -31.00 3.84
CA ASN A 297 -3.08 -31.00 4.38
C ASN A 297 -3.11 -30.70 5.89
N LEU A 298 -3.86 -31.51 6.65
CA LEU A 298 -4.14 -31.23 8.06
C LEU A 298 -2.87 -31.10 8.91
N LEU A 299 -1.87 -31.96 8.70
CA LEU A 299 -0.59 -31.87 9.42
C LEU A 299 0.11 -30.52 9.15
N LEU A 300 0.22 -30.11 7.88
CA LEU A 300 0.82 -28.81 7.53
C LEU A 300 -0.01 -27.63 8.09
N THR A 301 -1.32 -27.78 8.16
CA THR A 301 -2.22 -26.79 8.76
C THR A 301 -1.94 -26.64 10.26
N LEU A 302 -1.82 -27.73 10.99
CA LEU A 302 -1.50 -27.72 12.42
C LEU A 302 -0.10 -27.15 12.68
N VAL A 303 0.90 -27.57 11.89
CA VAL A 303 2.25 -27.00 11.95
C VAL A 303 2.23 -25.49 11.65
N GLY A 304 1.48 -25.05 10.64
CA GLY A 304 1.33 -23.65 10.30
C GLY A 304 0.69 -22.82 11.43
N ILE A 305 -0.37 -23.33 12.05
CA ILE A 305 -1.00 -22.69 13.22
C ILE A 305 0.01 -22.57 14.37
N LEU A 306 0.75 -23.64 14.67
CA LEU A 306 1.76 -23.66 15.74
C LEU A 306 2.89 -22.65 15.46
N LEU A 307 3.40 -22.60 14.22
CA LEU A 307 4.43 -21.64 13.83
C LEU A 307 3.93 -20.18 13.97
N ILE A 308 2.70 -19.89 13.54
CA ILE A 308 2.09 -18.57 13.72
C ILE A 308 1.94 -18.23 15.20
N ALA A 309 1.45 -19.17 16.02
CA ALA A 309 1.31 -18.98 17.46
C ALA A 309 2.68 -18.72 18.13
N THR A 310 3.73 -19.42 17.69
CA THR A 310 5.11 -19.21 18.15
C THR A 310 5.62 -17.82 17.79
N VAL A 311 5.42 -17.38 16.53
CA VAL A 311 5.77 -16.02 16.10
C VAL A 311 5.01 -14.97 16.91
N VAL A 312 3.71 -15.15 17.13
CA VAL A 312 2.89 -14.25 17.94
C VAL A 312 3.38 -14.22 19.39
N HIS A 313 3.83 -15.34 19.94
CA HIS A 313 4.34 -15.41 21.31
C HIS A 313 5.64 -14.60 21.47
N PHE A 314 6.62 -14.83 20.60
CA PHE A 314 7.96 -14.30 20.76
C PHE A 314 8.20 -12.94 20.09
N ASN A 315 7.39 -12.59 19.09
CA ASN A 315 7.66 -11.44 18.23
C ASN A 315 6.55 -10.38 18.22
N THR A 316 5.56 -10.46 19.15
CA THR A 316 4.56 -9.38 19.28
C THR A 316 5.18 -8.21 20.02
N VAL A 317 5.41 -7.11 19.32
CA VAL A 317 5.91 -5.86 19.88
C VAL A 317 4.75 -4.87 20.02
N VAL A 318 4.61 -4.26 21.19
CA VAL A 318 3.56 -3.28 21.46
C VAL A 318 4.20 -1.90 21.54
N HIS A 319 3.80 -1.02 20.63
CA HIS A 319 4.29 0.36 20.65
C HIS A 319 3.59 1.19 21.72
N PRO A 320 4.26 2.08 22.47
CA PRO A 320 3.62 2.95 23.46
C PRO A 320 2.45 3.76 22.91
N TYR A 321 2.55 4.26 21.68
CA TYR A 321 1.45 5.01 21.05
C TYR A 321 0.20 4.17 20.82
N LEU A 322 0.33 2.88 20.53
CA LEU A 322 -0.82 1.98 20.42
C LEU A 322 -1.57 1.82 21.73
N LEU A 323 -0.88 1.98 22.87
CA LEU A 323 -1.48 1.89 24.21
C LEU A 323 -2.03 3.22 24.74
N ALA A 324 -1.50 4.34 24.28
CA ALA A 324 -1.79 5.67 24.82
C ALA A 324 -2.74 6.49 23.93
N ASP A 325 -2.67 6.34 22.60
CA ASP A 325 -3.41 7.20 21.67
C ASP A 325 -4.81 6.62 21.34
N ASN A 326 -5.79 7.04 22.11
CA ASN A 326 -7.19 6.66 21.95
C ASN A 326 -7.91 7.35 20.75
N ARG A 327 -7.19 8.08 19.91
CA ARG A 327 -7.73 8.67 18.68
C ARG A 327 -7.78 7.67 17.51
N HIS A 328 -7.12 6.51 17.62
CA HIS A 328 -7.06 5.51 16.55
C HIS A 328 -7.93 4.29 16.84
N TYR A 329 -8.59 3.74 15.79
CA TYR A 329 -9.37 2.50 15.92
C TYR A 329 -8.53 1.32 16.43
N THR A 330 -7.24 1.26 16.05
CA THR A 330 -6.29 0.23 16.50
C THR A 330 -6.14 0.20 18.02
N PHE A 331 -6.18 1.36 18.70
CA PHE A 331 -6.19 1.43 20.17
C PHE A 331 -7.37 0.64 20.76
N TYR A 332 -8.59 0.82 20.23
CA TYR A 332 -9.78 0.14 20.77
C TYR A 332 -9.76 -1.36 20.51
N VAL A 333 -9.29 -1.79 19.33
CA VAL A 333 -9.10 -3.21 19.05
C VAL A 333 -8.07 -3.81 19.99
N TRP A 334 -6.95 -3.11 20.20
CA TRP A 334 -5.90 -3.59 21.09
C TRP A 334 -6.38 -3.63 22.55
N SER A 335 -6.86 -2.53 23.10
CA SER A 335 -7.24 -2.42 24.51
C SER A 335 -8.41 -3.33 24.91
N ARG A 336 -9.36 -3.56 23.99
CA ARG A 336 -10.56 -4.36 24.30
C ARG A 336 -10.42 -5.85 24.03
N LEU A 337 -9.50 -6.26 23.12
CA LEU A 337 -9.33 -7.65 22.71
C LEU A 337 -7.94 -8.17 23.04
N TYR A 338 -6.90 -7.69 22.36
CA TYR A 338 -5.53 -8.21 22.48
C TYR A 338 -4.88 -7.96 23.85
N GLY A 339 -5.12 -6.79 24.44
CA GLY A 339 -4.59 -6.43 25.75
C GLY A 339 -5.44 -6.96 26.92
N ARG A 340 -6.77 -7.12 26.69
CA ARG A 340 -7.69 -7.57 27.73
C ARG A 340 -7.65 -9.08 27.93
N PHE A 341 -7.56 -9.85 26.84
CA PHE A 341 -7.62 -11.32 26.86
C PHE A 341 -6.30 -11.91 26.36
N TRP A 342 -5.46 -12.43 27.27
CA TRP A 342 -4.15 -13.00 26.95
C TRP A 342 -4.22 -14.12 25.91
N TRP A 343 -5.29 -14.93 25.91
CA TRP A 343 -5.51 -16.04 24.97
C TRP A 343 -5.93 -15.60 23.57
N PHE A 344 -6.51 -14.38 23.43
CA PHE A 344 -7.10 -13.91 22.17
C PHE A 344 -6.09 -13.89 21.02
N ARG A 345 -4.86 -13.39 21.29
CA ARG A 345 -3.79 -13.35 20.28
C ARG A 345 -3.46 -14.72 19.71
N TYR A 346 -3.53 -15.79 20.51
CA TYR A 346 -3.27 -17.19 20.08
C TYR A 346 -4.48 -17.77 19.36
N ALA A 347 -5.68 -17.49 19.82
CA ALA A 347 -6.93 -17.88 19.16
C ALA A 347 -7.06 -17.32 17.74
N MET A 348 -6.39 -16.22 17.44
CA MET A 348 -6.31 -15.64 16.09
C MET A 348 -5.39 -16.44 15.14
N SER A 349 -4.51 -17.31 15.62
CA SER A 349 -3.54 -18.04 14.76
C SER A 349 -4.17 -18.84 13.61
N PRO A 350 -5.24 -19.62 13.80
CA PRO A 350 -5.90 -20.30 12.68
C PRO A 350 -6.55 -19.31 11.70
N ILE A 351 -7.04 -18.15 12.17
CA ILE A 351 -7.62 -17.10 11.32
C ILE A 351 -6.52 -16.41 10.50
N TYR A 352 -5.36 -16.14 11.09
CA TYR A 352 -4.18 -15.64 10.38
C TYR A 352 -3.72 -16.60 9.29
N LEU A 353 -3.66 -17.91 9.59
CA LEU A 353 -3.29 -18.91 8.58
C LEU A 353 -4.29 -18.93 7.42
N LEU A 354 -5.59 -18.94 7.72
CA LEU A 354 -6.63 -18.89 6.70
C LEU A 354 -6.50 -17.60 5.83
N ALA A 355 -6.31 -16.44 6.45
CA ALA A 355 -6.15 -15.16 5.74
C ALA A 355 -4.88 -15.15 4.87
N LEU A 356 -3.78 -15.72 5.35
CA LEU A 356 -2.55 -15.89 4.57
C LEU A 356 -2.77 -16.79 3.35
N VAL A 357 -3.44 -17.94 3.54
CA VAL A 357 -3.78 -18.86 2.45
C VAL A 357 -4.71 -18.17 1.44
N LEU A 358 -5.70 -17.39 1.89
CA LEU A 358 -6.59 -16.62 1.01
C LEU A 358 -5.83 -15.60 0.16
N LEU A 359 -4.85 -14.90 0.74
CA LEU A 359 -3.99 -13.98 0.01
C LEU A 359 -3.18 -14.70 -1.06
N CYS A 360 -2.53 -15.82 -0.72
CA CYS A 360 -1.78 -16.65 -1.67
C CYS A 360 -2.68 -17.19 -2.79
N CYS A 361 -3.89 -17.66 -2.46
CA CYS A 361 -4.86 -18.12 -3.46
C CYS A 361 -5.31 -17.01 -4.41
N GLY A 362 -5.42 -15.78 -3.94
CA GLY A 362 -5.75 -14.60 -4.74
C GLY A 362 -4.72 -14.33 -5.84
N LEU A 363 -3.44 -14.61 -5.55
CA LEU A 363 -2.31 -14.36 -6.46
C LEU A 363 -1.85 -15.59 -7.26
N ARG A 364 -2.48 -16.75 -7.11
CA ARG A 364 -2.01 -18.02 -7.71
C ARG A 364 -1.83 -17.99 -9.23
N HIS A 365 -2.49 -17.08 -9.94
CA HIS A 365 -2.45 -16.93 -11.39
C HIS A 365 -1.36 -15.96 -11.87
N MET A 366 -0.74 -15.22 -10.96
CA MET A 366 0.31 -14.28 -11.28
C MET A 366 1.60 -15.01 -11.70
N PRO A 367 2.49 -14.37 -12.49
CA PRO A 367 3.81 -14.89 -12.77
C PRO A 367 4.60 -15.20 -11.50
N ASP A 368 5.52 -16.16 -11.56
CA ASP A 368 6.28 -16.57 -10.38
C ASP A 368 7.25 -15.48 -9.91
N SER A 369 7.75 -14.62 -10.83
CA SER A 369 8.49 -13.41 -10.48
C SER A 369 7.68 -12.50 -9.54
N PHE A 370 6.39 -12.28 -9.81
CA PHE A 370 5.52 -11.50 -8.94
C PHE A 370 5.23 -12.24 -7.62
N LYS A 371 4.99 -13.56 -7.68
CA LYS A 371 4.73 -14.38 -6.47
C LYS A 371 5.93 -14.44 -5.52
N LEU A 372 7.14 -14.27 -6.04
CA LEU A 372 8.36 -14.20 -5.24
C LEU A 372 8.59 -12.79 -4.69
N MET A 373 8.54 -11.78 -5.55
CA MET A 373 8.93 -10.41 -5.19
C MET A 373 7.88 -9.70 -4.33
N PHE A 374 6.59 -9.93 -4.54
CA PHE A 374 5.54 -9.26 -3.78
C PHE A 374 5.51 -9.66 -2.30
N PRO A 375 5.53 -10.95 -1.89
CA PRO A 375 5.63 -11.34 -0.48
C PRO A 375 6.93 -10.85 0.18
N LEU A 376 8.08 -10.88 -0.53
CA LEU A 376 9.33 -10.32 -0.03
C LEU A 376 9.19 -8.82 0.27
N SER A 377 8.53 -8.09 -0.63
CA SER A 377 8.26 -6.66 -0.44
C SER A 377 7.31 -6.39 0.72
N LEU A 378 6.29 -7.24 0.93
CA LEU A 378 5.42 -7.17 2.10
C LEU A 378 6.21 -7.34 3.40
N LEU A 379 7.11 -8.32 3.47
CA LEU A 379 7.97 -8.53 4.63
C LEU A 379 8.82 -7.28 4.92
N LEU A 380 9.45 -6.72 3.88
CA LEU A 380 10.32 -5.54 4.03
C LEU A 380 9.56 -4.28 4.44
N VAL A 381 8.35 -4.05 3.93
CA VAL A 381 7.56 -2.85 4.24
C VAL A 381 6.90 -2.95 5.61
N LEU A 382 6.40 -4.14 5.99
CA LEU A 382 5.55 -4.30 7.17
C LEU A 382 6.30 -4.76 8.41
N CYS A 383 7.19 -5.76 8.27
CA CYS A 383 7.76 -6.43 9.44
C CYS A 383 8.82 -5.62 10.20
N PHE A 384 9.31 -4.51 9.65
CA PHE A 384 10.26 -3.63 10.33
C PHE A 384 9.61 -2.41 10.99
N GLN A 385 8.27 -2.38 11.05
CA GLN A 385 7.48 -1.31 11.68
C GLN A 385 6.97 -1.75 13.06
N ARG A 386 7.33 -1.02 14.12
CA ARG A 386 6.84 -1.30 15.48
C ARG A 386 5.37 -0.87 15.66
N LEU A 387 5.02 0.30 15.10
CA LEU A 387 3.70 0.87 15.25
C LEU A 387 2.70 0.17 14.32
N LEU A 388 1.56 -0.24 14.87
CA LEU A 388 0.45 -0.79 14.11
C LEU A 388 -0.49 0.32 13.66
N GLU A 389 -0.42 0.68 12.39
CA GLU A 389 -1.33 1.63 11.76
C GLU A 389 -1.89 1.05 10.45
N LEU A 390 -3.20 1.17 10.28
CA LEU A 390 -3.89 0.63 9.09
C LEU A 390 -3.48 1.35 7.80
N ARG A 391 -3.02 2.60 7.89
CA ARG A 391 -2.53 3.37 6.73
C ARG A 391 -1.28 2.75 6.08
N TYR A 392 -0.45 2.00 6.83
CA TYR A 392 0.70 1.29 6.26
C TYR A 392 0.30 0.14 5.34
N PHE A 393 -0.93 -0.34 5.46
CA PHE A 393 -1.48 -1.42 4.64
C PHE A 393 -2.08 -0.93 3.30
N LEU A 394 -2.23 0.39 3.09
CA LEU A 394 -2.93 0.93 1.93
C LEU A 394 -2.24 0.60 0.61
N VAL A 395 -0.95 0.94 0.48
CA VAL A 395 -0.20 0.67 -0.76
C VAL A 395 -0.11 -0.82 -1.07
N PRO A 396 0.34 -1.70 -0.13
CA PRO A 396 0.39 -3.13 -0.39
C PRO A 396 -0.99 -3.73 -0.70
N TYR A 397 -2.05 -3.28 -0.04
CA TYR A 397 -3.40 -3.76 -0.30
C TYR A 397 -3.90 -3.38 -1.70
N VAL A 398 -3.71 -2.12 -2.10
CA VAL A 398 -4.10 -1.67 -3.45
C VAL A 398 -3.34 -2.47 -4.51
N LEU A 399 -2.01 -2.63 -4.37
CA LEU A 399 -1.21 -3.43 -5.30
C LEU A 399 -1.67 -4.90 -5.32
N PHE A 400 -1.95 -5.50 -4.16
CA PHE A 400 -2.52 -6.85 -4.08
C PHE A 400 -3.83 -6.96 -4.87
N ARG A 401 -4.78 -6.06 -4.61
CA ARG A 401 -6.11 -6.09 -5.21
C ARG A 401 -6.09 -5.88 -6.73
N LEU A 402 -5.24 -5.01 -7.22
CA LEU A 402 -5.07 -4.79 -8.66
C LEU A 402 -4.55 -6.03 -9.41
N HIS A 403 -4.07 -7.06 -8.68
CA HIS A 403 -3.55 -8.31 -9.23
C HIS A 403 -4.38 -9.54 -8.91
N THR A 404 -5.48 -9.42 -8.15
CA THR A 404 -6.38 -10.55 -7.91
C THR A 404 -7.17 -10.93 -9.18
N ARG A 405 -7.56 -12.19 -9.31
CA ARG A 405 -8.40 -12.61 -10.45
C ARG A 405 -9.72 -11.85 -10.47
N PRO A 406 -10.20 -11.44 -11.67
CA PRO A 406 -11.53 -10.86 -11.79
C PRO A 406 -12.59 -11.90 -11.41
N ALA A 407 -13.65 -11.46 -10.74
CA ALA A 407 -14.84 -12.25 -10.62
C ALA A 407 -15.65 -12.22 -11.92
N ARG A 408 -16.47 -13.23 -12.13
CA ARG A 408 -17.69 -13.02 -12.91
C ARG A 408 -18.56 -12.06 -12.08
N LYS A 409 -19.13 -11.02 -12.71
CA LYS A 409 -20.01 -10.05 -12.05
C LYS A 409 -21.00 -10.79 -11.14
N GLY A 410 -20.99 -10.49 -9.83
CA GLY A 410 -21.79 -11.20 -8.87
C GLY A 410 -22.07 -10.37 -7.62
N PHE A 411 -22.85 -10.94 -6.72
CA PHE A 411 -23.26 -10.32 -5.46
C PHE A 411 -22.07 -9.87 -4.60
N ALA A 412 -20.96 -10.63 -4.60
CA ALA A 412 -19.81 -10.38 -3.73
C ALA A 412 -19.12 -9.03 -4.00
N GLU A 413 -19.06 -8.59 -5.25
CA GLU A 413 -18.45 -7.30 -5.63
C GLU A 413 -19.30 -6.13 -5.14
N TRP A 414 -20.61 -6.22 -5.30
CA TRP A 414 -21.53 -5.20 -4.80
C TRP A 414 -21.59 -5.19 -3.28
N LEU A 415 -21.50 -6.36 -2.64
CA LEU A 415 -21.41 -6.49 -1.18
C LEU A 415 -20.17 -5.77 -0.66
N GLU A 416 -19.01 -5.99 -1.29
CA GLU A 416 -17.76 -5.31 -0.89
C GLU A 416 -17.88 -3.78 -0.99
N LEU A 417 -18.39 -3.28 -2.12
CA LEU A 417 -18.64 -1.85 -2.29
C LEU A 417 -19.64 -1.33 -1.24
N GLY A 418 -20.74 -2.03 -1.01
CA GLY A 418 -21.75 -1.66 -0.01
C GLY A 418 -21.17 -1.61 1.41
N VAL A 419 -20.33 -2.58 1.78
CA VAL A 419 -19.64 -2.60 3.09
C VAL A 419 -18.67 -1.43 3.21
N HIS A 420 -17.88 -1.11 2.17
CA HIS A 420 -16.99 0.06 2.20
C HIS A 420 -17.77 1.35 2.39
N LEU A 421 -18.88 1.54 1.66
CA LEU A 421 -19.73 2.73 1.79
C LEU A 421 -20.36 2.83 3.20
N LEU A 422 -20.86 1.71 3.74
CA LEU A 422 -21.42 1.67 5.09
C LEU A 422 -20.36 2.01 6.14
N LEU A 423 -19.16 1.42 6.04
CA LEU A 423 -18.07 1.71 6.95
C LEU A 423 -17.62 3.17 6.86
N ASN A 424 -17.62 3.78 5.67
CA ASN A 424 -17.36 5.21 5.52
C ASN A 424 -18.42 6.06 6.24
N VAL A 425 -19.70 5.74 6.08
CA VAL A 425 -20.78 6.43 6.80
C VAL A 425 -20.57 6.33 8.31
N VAL A 426 -20.30 5.14 8.83
CA VAL A 426 -20.04 4.92 10.26
C VAL A 426 -18.78 5.68 10.72
N THR A 427 -17.69 5.61 9.95
CA THR A 427 -16.44 6.31 10.26
C THR A 427 -16.65 7.82 10.38
N PHE A 428 -17.29 8.44 9.39
CA PHE A 428 -17.52 9.88 9.43
C PHE A 428 -18.58 10.27 10.46
N TYR A 429 -19.59 9.43 10.69
CA TYR A 429 -20.51 9.65 11.82
C TYR A 429 -19.77 9.68 13.14
N VAL A 430 -18.91 8.69 13.42
CA VAL A 430 -18.07 8.66 14.63
C VAL A 430 -17.15 9.87 14.69
N TYR A 431 -16.48 10.21 13.59
CA TYR A 431 -15.59 11.36 13.48
C TYR A 431 -16.29 12.69 13.83
N PHE A 432 -17.53 12.92 13.36
CA PHE A 432 -18.26 14.16 13.63
C PHE A 432 -18.92 14.20 15.00
N THR A 433 -19.35 13.06 15.56
CA THR A 433 -20.15 13.00 16.80
C THR A 433 -19.35 12.65 18.03
N LYS A 434 -18.26 11.84 17.92
CA LYS A 434 -17.44 11.43 19.05
C LYS A 434 -16.24 12.35 19.20
N VAL A 435 -16.51 13.47 19.88
CA VAL A 435 -15.50 14.48 20.22
C VAL A 435 -15.17 14.34 21.71
N PHE A 436 -13.89 14.37 22.04
CA PHE A 436 -13.41 14.33 23.42
C PHE A 436 -12.22 15.28 23.60
N TYR A 437 -11.90 15.60 24.86
CA TYR A 437 -10.81 16.49 25.20
C TYR A 437 -9.81 15.77 26.09
N TRP A 438 -8.51 15.98 25.85
CA TRP A 438 -7.47 15.54 26.75
C TRP A 438 -7.20 16.62 27.79
N GLN A 439 -6.83 16.23 29.01
CA GLN A 439 -6.65 17.15 30.13
C GLN A 439 -5.67 18.31 29.84
N ASN A 440 -4.62 18.03 29.07
CA ASN A 440 -3.55 18.98 28.74
C ASN A 440 -3.63 19.53 27.32
N TYR A 441 -4.76 19.34 26.63
CA TYR A 441 -4.88 19.72 25.23
C TYR A 441 -6.23 20.41 24.98
N ARG A 442 -6.16 21.70 24.61
CA ARG A 442 -7.35 22.54 24.47
C ARG A 442 -8.21 22.25 23.24
N LYS A 443 -7.63 21.59 22.23
CA LYS A 443 -8.35 21.30 20.97
C LYS A 443 -9.17 20.01 21.08
N PRO A 444 -10.34 19.94 20.42
CA PRO A 444 -11.16 18.74 20.38
C PRO A 444 -10.41 17.60 19.66
N GLN A 445 -10.42 16.43 20.26
CA GLN A 445 -9.86 15.21 19.68
C GLN A 445 -10.97 14.37 19.07
N ARG A 446 -10.64 13.68 17.97
CA ARG A 446 -11.57 12.86 17.19
C ARG A 446 -10.98 11.49 16.90
N ILE A 447 -11.85 10.49 16.70
CA ILE A 447 -11.42 9.15 16.34
C ILE A 447 -11.21 9.07 14.83
N ILE A 448 -10.05 8.56 14.42
CA ILE A 448 -9.65 8.37 13.03
C ILE A 448 -9.12 6.94 12.78
N TRP A 449 -8.84 6.60 11.51
CA TRP A 449 -8.22 5.32 11.12
C TRP A 449 -6.77 5.17 11.58
#